data_672c8f758da2f2d0c6636f3b1b318cda
#
_entry.id   672c8f758da2f2d0c6636f3b1b318cda
#
_cell.length_a   1.000
_cell.length_b   1.000
_cell.length_c   1.000
_cell.angle_alpha   90.00
_cell.angle_beta   90.00
_cell.angle_gamma   90.00
#
_symmetry.space_group_name_H-M   'P 1'
#
loop_
_entity.id
_entity.type
_entity.pdbx_description
1 polymer ?
#
loop_
_entity_poly.entity_id
_entity_poly.type
_entity_poly.pdbx_seq_one_letter_code
_entity_poly.pdbx_strand_id
1 'polypeptide(L)'
;MKKYSGRAVVNGVSITIAHRSIVGLLGRNGAGKTTTFRMIMGMIIPTAGQVVFEGNDITELPMYKRARLGIGYLSQEPSIFQRLSVRDNLYAILETMAVTKQHRDSRADELIERFGLTEVAGSEGRFLSGGERRKLEIARAMVTEPSLILLDEPFSGVDPITVQELQSDIRHLVASGVSILITDHNVERTLEVVDKAYIIDHGKVLAEGTPAQVIQNEIVRKAYLGNSFNGDEFD
;
A
#
# COMPACT_ATOMS: atom_id res chain seq x y z
N MET A 1 -15.68 11.07 -5.77
CA MET A 1 -16.79 11.10 -4.79
C MET A 1 -17.42 9.72 -4.69
N LYS A 2 -17.82 9.28 -3.49
CA LYS A 2 -18.64 8.06 -3.31
C LYS A 2 -19.77 8.30 -2.33
N LYS A 3 -21.00 7.93 -2.76
CA LYS A 3 -22.20 7.99 -1.93
C LYS A 3 -22.77 6.59 -1.69
N TYR A 4 -23.28 6.35 -0.49
CA TYR A 4 -24.07 5.16 -0.12
C TYR A 4 -25.38 5.65 0.47
N SER A 5 -26.50 5.19 -0.05
CA SER A 5 -27.85 5.57 0.43
C SER A 5 -28.02 7.09 0.65
N GLY A 6 -27.54 7.90 -0.30
CA GLY A 6 -27.62 9.36 -0.24
C GLY A 6 -26.51 10.05 0.60
N ARG A 7 -25.82 9.33 1.48
CA ARG A 7 -24.72 9.89 2.31
C ARG A 7 -23.40 9.83 1.54
N ALA A 8 -22.71 10.97 1.41
CA ALA A 8 -21.36 11.02 0.85
C ALA A 8 -20.34 10.54 1.90
N VAL A 9 -19.65 9.44 1.59
CA VAL A 9 -18.53 8.91 2.39
C VAL A 9 -17.20 9.45 1.90
N VAL A 10 -17.08 9.70 0.59
CA VAL A 10 -15.93 10.41 -0.02
C VAL A 10 -16.51 11.56 -0.85
N ASN A 11 -16.10 12.78 -0.54
CA ASN A 11 -16.66 13.99 -1.13
C ASN A 11 -15.55 14.97 -1.54
N GLY A 12 -15.13 14.92 -2.80
CA GLY A 12 -14.12 15.82 -3.34
C GLY A 12 -12.68 15.50 -2.90
N VAL A 13 -12.39 14.24 -2.55
CA VAL A 13 -11.00 13.79 -2.34
C VAL A 13 -10.32 13.68 -3.69
N SER A 14 -9.23 14.44 -3.88
CA SER A 14 -8.33 14.38 -5.03
C SER A 14 -6.93 14.11 -4.52
N ILE A 15 -6.28 13.06 -5.02
CA ILE A 15 -4.91 12.68 -4.63
C ILE A 15 -4.08 12.42 -5.89
N THR A 16 -2.81 12.76 -5.81
CA THR A 16 -1.83 12.51 -6.88
C THR A 16 -0.65 11.77 -6.29
N ILE A 17 -0.21 10.73 -6.98
CA ILE A 17 0.97 9.94 -6.63
C ILE A 17 1.99 10.20 -7.73
N ALA A 18 3.12 10.79 -7.38
CA ALA A 18 4.21 11.00 -8.31
C ALA A 18 4.97 9.67 -8.55
N HIS A 19 5.65 9.60 -9.69
CA HIS A 19 6.51 8.45 -9.99
C HIS A 19 7.59 8.29 -8.91
N ARG A 20 7.85 7.06 -8.47
CA ARG A 20 8.88 6.75 -7.46
C ARG A 20 8.71 7.56 -6.18
N SER A 21 7.48 7.70 -5.71
CA SER A 21 7.18 8.38 -4.45
C SER A 21 6.34 7.51 -3.52
N ILE A 22 6.44 7.82 -2.24
CA ILE A 22 5.60 7.23 -1.19
C ILE A 22 4.60 8.28 -0.78
N VAL A 23 3.31 7.98 -0.95
CA VAL A 23 2.21 8.86 -0.59
C VAL A 23 1.38 8.25 0.53
N GLY A 24 1.13 9.01 1.58
CA GLY A 24 0.26 8.64 2.70
C GLY A 24 -1.17 9.16 2.51
N LEU A 25 -2.16 8.30 2.70
CA LEU A 25 -3.57 8.68 2.81
C LEU A 25 -4.04 8.40 4.24
N LEU A 26 -3.99 9.41 5.09
CA LEU A 26 -4.10 9.32 6.53
C LEU A 26 -5.43 9.91 7.01
N GLY A 27 -5.86 9.51 8.20
CA GLY A 27 -7.08 10.03 8.79
C GLY A 27 -7.69 9.07 9.81
N ARG A 28 -8.68 9.54 10.58
CA ARG A 28 -9.39 8.74 11.58
C ARG A 28 -10.19 7.61 10.95
N ASN A 29 -10.59 6.65 11.78
CA ASN A 29 -11.54 5.62 11.37
C ASN A 29 -12.84 6.27 10.90
N GLY A 30 -13.35 5.79 9.74
CA GLY A 30 -14.54 6.38 9.10
C GLY A 30 -14.29 7.65 8.27
N ALA A 31 -13.06 8.17 8.17
CA ALA A 31 -12.73 9.34 7.36
C ALA A 31 -12.90 9.14 5.84
N GLY A 32 -13.00 7.89 5.37
CA GLY A 32 -13.14 7.56 3.95
C GLY A 32 -11.90 6.95 3.29
N LYS A 33 -10.82 6.68 4.06
CA LYS A 33 -9.57 6.07 3.57
C LYS A 33 -9.81 4.78 2.79
N THR A 34 -10.35 3.76 3.46
CA THR A 34 -10.63 2.44 2.85
C THR A 34 -11.57 2.54 1.64
N THR A 35 -12.54 3.46 1.68
CA THR A 35 -13.43 3.69 0.52
C THR A 35 -12.66 4.28 -0.65
N THR A 36 -11.78 5.25 -0.41
CA THR A 36 -10.92 5.84 -1.44
C THR A 36 -9.99 4.79 -2.02
N PHE A 37 -9.37 3.99 -1.17
CA PHE A 37 -8.51 2.88 -1.56
C PHE A 37 -9.23 1.87 -2.46
N ARG A 38 -10.41 1.43 -2.05
CA ARG A 38 -11.24 0.49 -2.82
C ARG A 38 -11.67 1.06 -4.18
N MET A 39 -11.86 2.39 -4.29
CA MET A 39 -12.11 3.04 -5.59
C MET A 39 -10.85 2.99 -6.47
N ILE A 40 -9.67 3.26 -5.92
CA ILE A 40 -8.39 3.17 -6.66
C ILE A 40 -8.13 1.73 -7.11
N MET A 41 -8.44 0.75 -6.28
CA MET A 41 -8.30 -0.68 -6.62
C MET A 41 -9.33 -1.20 -7.64
N GLY A 42 -10.41 -0.48 -7.87
CA GLY A 42 -11.50 -0.95 -8.74
C GLY A 42 -12.41 -1.99 -8.09
N MET A 43 -12.39 -2.09 -6.75
CA MET A 43 -13.33 -2.90 -5.98
C MET A 43 -14.71 -2.24 -5.92
N ILE A 44 -14.76 -0.91 -5.97
CA ILE A 44 -15.98 -0.11 -6.04
C ILE A 44 -15.82 1.01 -7.07
N ILE A 45 -16.89 1.29 -7.80
CA ILE A 45 -16.92 2.38 -8.77
C ILE A 45 -17.27 3.69 -8.04
N PRO A 46 -16.56 4.79 -8.26
CA PRO A 46 -16.94 6.11 -7.73
C PRO A 46 -18.31 6.54 -8.25
N THR A 47 -19.05 7.30 -7.44
CA THR A 47 -20.33 7.90 -7.87
C THR A 47 -20.11 9.09 -8.81
N ALA A 48 -18.96 9.78 -8.66
CA ALA A 48 -18.50 10.84 -9.56
C ALA A 48 -17.00 11.06 -9.38
N GLY A 49 -16.36 11.66 -10.39
CA GLY A 49 -14.91 11.79 -10.50
C GLY A 49 -14.31 10.59 -11.21
N GLN A 50 -13.00 10.57 -11.32
CA GLN A 50 -12.28 9.58 -12.13
C GLN A 50 -11.05 9.05 -11.38
N VAL A 51 -10.57 7.89 -11.81
CA VAL A 51 -9.29 7.31 -11.42
C VAL A 51 -8.44 7.24 -12.69
N VAL A 52 -7.32 7.97 -12.69
CA VAL A 52 -6.39 8.00 -13.82
C VAL A 52 -5.10 7.30 -13.40
N PHE A 53 -4.58 6.39 -14.23
CA PHE A 53 -3.34 5.69 -14.03
C PHE A 53 -2.49 5.76 -15.31
N GLU A 54 -1.29 6.30 -15.21
CA GLU A 54 -0.39 6.52 -16.35
C GLU A 54 -1.08 7.20 -17.55
N GLY A 55 -1.86 8.25 -17.25
CA GLY A 55 -2.60 9.03 -18.26
C GLY A 55 -3.88 8.39 -18.79
N ASN A 56 -4.19 7.16 -18.40
CA ASN A 56 -5.39 6.45 -18.85
C ASN A 56 -6.48 6.48 -17.77
N ASP A 57 -7.73 6.73 -18.19
CA ASP A 57 -8.89 6.60 -17.32
C ASP A 57 -9.19 5.11 -17.08
N ILE A 58 -9.04 4.69 -15.81
CA ILE A 58 -9.29 3.32 -15.37
C ILE A 58 -10.53 3.20 -14.47
N THR A 59 -11.37 4.23 -14.43
CA THR A 59 -12.49 4.34 -13.48
C THR A 59 -13.40 3.12 -13.51
N GLU A 60 -13.77 2.67 -14.72
CA GLU A 60 -14.66 1.52 -14.93
C GLU A 60 -13.96 0.16 -14.95
N LEU A 61 -12.62 0.14 -14.90
CA LEU A 61 -11.87 -1.12 -14.95
C LEU A 61 -11.96 -1.87 -13.62
N PRO A 62 -12.31 -3.15 -13.63
CA PRO A 62 -12.30 -4.00 -12.44
C PRO A 62 -10.88 -4.28 -11.96
N MET A 63 -10.74 -4.67 -10.69
CA MET A 63 -9.47 -4.90 -9.99
C MET A 63 -8.46 -5.72 -10.82
N TYR A 64 -8.89 -6.86 -11.40
CA TYR A 64 -7.97 -7.74 -12.14
C TYR A 64 -7.39 -7.08 -13.40
N LYS A 65 -8.12 -6.17 -14.06
CA LYS A 65 -7.59 -5.39 -15.19
C LYS A 65 -6.59 -4.35 -14.72
N ARG A 66 -6.85 -3.69 -13.58
CA ARG A 66 -5.90 -2.74 -12.98
C ARG A 66 -4.63 -3.43 -12.51
N ALA A 67 -4.72 -4.63 -11.96
CA ALA A 67 -3.54 -5.44 -11.62
C ALA A 67 -2.67 -5.73 -12.85
N ARG A 68 -3.29 -6.04 -13.99
CA ARG A 68 -2.56 -6.25 -15.28
C ARG A 68 -1.94 -4.98 -15.85
N LEU A 69 -2.44 -3.80 -15.46
CA LEU A 69 -1.83 -2.51 -15.81
C LEU A 69 -0.65 -2.15 -14.91
N GLY A 70 -0.38 -2.91 -13.85
CA GLY A 70 0.74 -2.66 -12.94
C GLY A 70 0.35 -2.05 -11.61
N ILE A 71 -0.89 -2.24 -11.13
CA ILE A 71 -1.32 -1.83 -9.79
C ILE A 71 -1.33 -3.04 -8.85
N GLY A 72 -0.36 -3.11 -7.94
CA GLY A 72 -0.28 -4.10 -6.87
C GLY A 72 -1.13 -3.72 -5.66
N TYR A 73 -1.56 -4.70 -4.88
CA TYR A 73 -2.31 -4.48 -3.64
C TYR A 73 -1.85 -5.42 -2.53
N LEU A 74 -1.58 -4.85 -1.38
CA LEU A 74 -1.27 -5.58 -0.16
C LEU A 74 -2.32 -5.24 0.90
N SER A 75 -3.16 -6.22 1.22
CA SER A 75 -4.24 -6.07 2.19
C SER A 75 -3.73 -6.05 3.63
N GLN A 76 -4.55 -5.49 4.53
CA GLN A 76 -4.32 -5.55 5.97
C GLN A 76 -4.36 -7.00 6.48
N GLU A 77 -5.30 -7.81 5.97
CA GLU A 77 -5.40 -9.22 6.35
C GLU A 77 -4.34 -10.07 5.63
N PRO A 78 -3.75 -11.07 6.31
CA PRO A 78 -2.80 -11.98 5.70
C PRO A 78 -3.37 -12.65 4.45
N SER A 79 -2.66 -12.52 3.32
CA SER A 79 -3.16 -12.98 2.02
C SER A 79 -2.41 -14.18 1.45
N ILE A 80 -1.43 -14.74 2.19
CA ILE A 80 -0.65 -15.89 1.71
C ILE A 80 -1.46 -17.19 1.73
N PHE A 81 -1.13 -18.09 0.83
CA PHE A 81 -1.67 -19.46 0.85
C PHE A 81 -0.92 -20.27 1.90
N GLN A 82 -1.51 -20.44 3.07
CA GLN A 82 -0.87 -21.02 4.26
C GLN A 82 -0.35 -22.45 4.07
N ARG A 83 -0.96 -23.24 3.17
CA ARG A 83 -0.60 -24.65 2.89
C ARG A 83 0.35 -24.80 1.69
N LEU A 84 0.69 -23.71 1.03
CA LEU A 84 1.68 -23.70 -0.04
C LEU A 84 3.03 -23.28 0.53
N SER A 85 4.10 -23.78 -0.08
CA SER A 85 5.46 -23.32 0.22
C SER A 85 5.63 -21.84 -0.15
N VAL A 86 6.70 -21.19 0.32
CA VAL A 86 7.06 -19.83 -0.10
C VAL A 86 7.16 -19.78 -1.62
N ARG A 87 7.88 -20.73 -2.24
CA ARG A 87 8.01 -20.82 -3.68
C ARG A 87 6.66 -20.99 -4.37
N ASP A 88 5.83 -21.91 -3.91
CA ASP A 88 4.52 -22.18 -4.53
C ASP A 88 3.55 -21.01 -4.38
N ASN A 89 3.68 -20.20 -3.32
CA ASN A 89 2.95 -18.95 -3.18
C ASN A 89 3.24 -17.94 -4.30
N LEU A 90 4.49 -17.85 -4.76
CA LEU A 90 4.89 -17.03 -5.91
C LEU A 90 4.42 -17.66 -7.21
N TYR A 91 4.59 -18.97 -7.35
CA TYR A 91 4.15 -19.73 -8.52
C TYR A 91 2.65 -19.61 -8.77
N ALA A 92 1.82 -19.62 -7.74
CA ALA A 92 0.37 -19.46 -7.87
C ALA A 92 -0.03 -18.17 -8.62
N ILE A 93 0.81 -17.12 -8.55
CA ILE A 93 0.61 -15.89 -9.33
C ILE A 93 1.27 -16.01 -10.71
N LEU A 94 2.52 -16.49 -10.77
CA LEU A 94 3.28 -16.63 -12.01
C LEU A 94 2.59 -17.52 -13.05
N GLU A 95 1.88 -18.55 -12.62
CA GLU A 95 1.10 -19.44 -13.49
C GLU A 95 -0.08 -18.74 -14.17
N THR A 96 -0.59 -17.65 -13.59
CA THR A 96 -1.64 -16.85 -14.23
C THR A 96 -1.12 -15.93 -15.33
N MET A 97 0.22 -15.82 -15.45
CA MET A 97 0.88 -14.97 -16.43
C MET A 97 1.25 -15.79 -17.69
N ALA A 98 1.17 -15.14 -18.86
CA ALA A 98 1.54 -15.77 -20.15
C ALA A 98 3.06 -15.77 -20.35
N VAL A 99 3.81 -16.42 -19.45
CA VAL A 99 5.27 -16.49 -19.46
C VAL A 99 5.77 -17.94 -19.47
N THR A 100 6.98 -18.16 -19.95
CA THR A 100 7.60 -19.50 -20.01
C THR A 100 7.89 -20.06 -18.61
N LYS A 101 8.03 -21.38 -18.49
CA LYS A 101 8.41 -22.00 -17.22
C LYS A 101 9.77 -21.47 -16.72
N GLN A 102 10.75 -21.33 -17.62
CA GLN A 102 12.07 -20.80 -17.26
C GLN A 102 11.97 -19.39 -16.65
N HIS A 103 11.13 -18.53 -17.22
CA HIS A 103 10.91 -17.19 -16.67
C HIS A 103 10.26 -17.24 -15.28
N ARG A 104 9.27 -18.14 -15.06
CA ARG A 104 8.66 -18.35 -13.75
C ARG A 104 9.67 -18.80 -12.70
N ASP A 105 10.52 -19.78 -13.06
CA ASP A 105 11.57 -20.29 -12.19
C ASP A 105 12.53 -19.16 -11.80
N SER A 106 13.07 -18.43 -12.77
CA SER A 106 14.00 -17.33 -12.55
C SER A 106 13.40 -16.20 -11.74
N ARG A 107 12.13 -15.84 -12.01
CA ARG A 107 11.46 -14.76 -11.27
C ARG A 107 11.14 -15.16 -9.84
N ALA A 108 10.76 -16.40 -9.59
CA ALA A 108 10.55 -16.91 -8.25
C ALA A 108 11.84 -16.88 -7.42
N ASP A 109 12.96 -17.35 -8.03
CA ASP A 109 14.28 -17.36 -7.38
C ASP A 109 14.74 -15.93 -7.04
N GLU A 110 14.64 -15.00 -8.00
CA GLU A 110 14.96 -13.58 -7.79
C GLU A 110 14.19 -12.97 -6.62
N LEU A 111 12.86 -13.20 -6.57
CA LEU A 111 12.04 -12.65 -5.49
C LEU A 111 12.35 -13.29 -4.12
N ILE A 112 12.59 -14.61 -4.08
CA ILE A 112 12.98 -15.31 -2.87
C ILE A 112 14.29 -14.76 -2.33
N GLU A 113 15.29 -14.58 -3.19
CA GLU A 113 16.59 -14.01 -2.80
C GLU A 113 16.46 -12.56 -2.36
N ARG A 114 15.78 -11.71 -3.17
CA ARG A 114 15.60 -10.28 -2.91
C ARG A 114 14.93 -10.00 -1.57
N PHE A 115 13.97 -10.83 -1.16
CA PHE A 115 13.24 -10.66 0.11
C PHE A 115 13.83 -11.50 1.25
N GLY A 116 15.00 -12.12 1.07
CA GLY A 116 15.68 -12.90 2.10
C GLY A 116 14.88 -14.11 2.58
N LEU A 117 14.18 -14.79 1.66
CA LEU A 117 13.32 -15.95 1.94
C LEU A 117 13.99 -17.29 1.54
N THR A 118 15.27 -17.27 1.19
CA THR A 118 15.99 -18.44 0.65
C THR A 118 15.95 -19.63 1.61
N GLU A 119 16.24 -19.42 2.90
CA GLU A 119 16.26 -20.48 3.92
C GLU A 119 14.90 -21.15 4.14
N VAL A 120 13.82 -20.41 3.86
CA VAL A 120 12.43 -20.86 4.07
C VAL A 120 11.70 -21.11 2.76
N ALA A 121 12.39 -21.13 1.61
CA ALA A 121 11.77 -21.25 0.29
C ALA A 121 10.85 -22.46 0.14
N GLY A 122 11.20 -23.59 0.77
CA GLY A 122 10.41 -24.83 0.81
C GLY A 122 9.42 -24.93 1.96
N SER A 123 9.41 -23.99 2.91
CA SER A 123 8.52 -24.02 4.07
C SER A 123 7.11 -23.57 3.71
N GLU A 124 6.10 -24.24 4.25
CA GLU A 124 4.69 -23.81 4.09
C GLU A 124 4.45 -22.47 4.80
N GLY A 125 3.58 -21.63 4.22
CA GLY A 125 3.26 -20.31 4.73
C GLY A 125 2.79 -20.26 6.20
N ARG A 126 2.14 -21.34 6.67
CA ARG A 126 1.69 -21.43 8.08
C ARG A 126 2.82 -21.52 9.10
N PHE A 127 4.01 -21.94 8.69
CA PHE A 127 5.18 -22.08 9.58
C PHE A 127 6.09 -20.85 9.58
N LEU A 128 5.82 -19.86 8.74
CA LEU A 128 6.59 -18.62 8.67
C LEU A 128 6.37 -17.75 9.91
N SER A 129 7.42 -17.09 10.36
CA SER A 129 7.35 -15.99 11.32
C SER A 129 6.52 -14.83 10.75
N GLY A 130 6.11 -13.88 11.59
CA GLY A 130 5.36 -12.70 11.15
C GLY A 130 6.12 -11.88 10.09
N GLY A 131 7.42 -11.67 10.29
CA GLY A 131 8.29 -10.95 9.35
C GLY A 131 8.46 -11.67 8.01
N GLU A 132 8.76 -12.98 8.02
CA GLU A 132 8.86 -13.79 6.79
C GLU A 132 7.55 -13.83 6.02
N ARG A 133 6.42 -13.95 6.74
CA ARG A 133 5.10 -13.89 6.14
C ARG A 133 4.87 -12.56 5.42
N ARG A 134 5.23 -11.44 6.07
CA ARG A 134 5.09 -10.11 5.47
C ARG A 134 5.99 -9.93 4.26
N LYS A 135 7.23 -10.40 4.32
CA LYS A 135 8.15 -10.41 3.18
C LYS A 135 7.59 -11.22 2.00
N LEU A 136 6.98 -12.38 2.27
CA LEU A 136 6.32 -13.20 1.24
C LEU A 136 5.11 -12.48 0.61
N GLU A 137 4.30 -11.77 1.39
CA GLU A 137 3.18 -10.98 0.88
C GLU A 137 3.66 -9.89 -0.08
N ILE A 138 4.72 -9.18 0.29
CA ILE A 138 5.33 -8.15 -0.58
C ILE A 138 5.92 -8.80 -1.84
N ALA A 139 6.67 -9.90 -1.70
CA ALA A 139 7.23 -10.63 -2.82
C ALA A 139 6.14 -11.07 -3.81
N ARG A 140 4.99 -11.57 -3.32
CA ARG A 140 3.83 -11.92 -4.16
C ARG A 140 3.26 -10.71 -4.90
N ALA A 141 3.15 -9.55 -4.23
CA ALA A 141 2.70 -8.32 -4.88
C ALA A 141 3.67 -7.87 -5.99
N MET A 142 4.97 -8.17 -5.85
CA MET A 142 6.02 -7.85 -6.82
C MET A 142 6.11 -8.82 -8.00
N VAL A 143 5.41 -9.94 -7.98
CA VAL A 143 5.43 -10.95 -9.08
C VAL A 143 5.07 -10.31 -10.42
N THR A 144 4.08 -9.42 -10.45
CA THR A 144 3.57 -8.76 -11.66
C THR A 144 4.32 -7.49 -12.06
N GLU A 145 5.45 -7.19 -11.40
CA GLU A 145 6.26 -5.99 -11.65
C GLU A 145 5.44 -4.69 -11.64
N PRO A 146 4.71 -4.43 -10.55
CA PRO A 146 3.83 -3.27 -10.50
C PRO A 146 4.62 -1.96 -10.52
N SER A 147 4.08 -0.93 -11.17
CA SER A 147 4.60 0.45 -11.08
C SER A 147 3.99 1.22 -9.90
N LEU A 148 2.87 0.74 -9.35
CA LEU A 148 2.22 1.26 -8.14
C LEU A 148 1.80 0.11 -7.22
N ILE A 149 2.13 0.21 -5.93
CA ILE A 149 1.63 -0.70 -4.89
C ILE A 149 0.79 0.08 -3.89
N LEU A 150 -0.37 -0.45 -3.57
CA LEU A 150 -1.24 0.06 -2.52
C LEU A 150 -1.08 -0.80 -1.26
N LEU A 151 -0.72 -0.17 -0.14
CA LEU A 151 -0.53 -0.82 1.17
C LEU A 151 -1.65 -0.37 2.12
N ASP A 152 -2.50 -1.31 2.52
CA ASP A 152 -3.62 -1.03 3.43
C ASP A 152 -3.23 -1.36 4.87
N GLU A 153 -3.06 -0.34 5.70
CA GLU A 153 -2.64 -0.40 7.12
C GLU A 153 -1.42 -1.32 7.37
N PRO A 154 -0.29 -1.10 6.67
CA PRO A 154 0.85 -2.02 6.74
C PRO A 154 1.51 -2.09 8.11
N PHE A 155 1.36 -1.06 8.95
CA PHE A 155 1.98 -0.95 10.29
C PHE A 155 1.05 -1.39 11.43
N SER A 156 -0.19 -1.77 11.11
CA SER A 156 -1.20 -2.14 12.11
C SER A 156 -0.87 -3.48 12.79
N GLY A 157 -0.83 -3.49 14.13
CA GLY A 157 -0.57 -4.69 14.92
C GLY A 157 0.85 -5.26 14.81
N VAL A 158 1.80 -4.46 14.30
CA VAL A 158 3.20 -4.85 14.08
C VAL A 158 4.07 -4.24 15.19
N ASP A 159 5.05 -5.00 15.68
CA ASP A 159 6.02 -4.53 16.68
C ASP A 159 6.97 -3.46 16.08
N PRO A 160 7.60 -2.60 16.92
CA PRO A 160 8.43 -1.49 16.43
C PRO A 160 9.62 -1.90 15.56
N ILE A 161 10.25 -3.05 15.84
CA ILE A 161 11.41 -3.52 15.08
C ILE A 161 10.98 -3.92 13.68
N THR A 162 9.91 -4.71 13.58
CA THR A 162 9.34 -5.13 12.30
C THR A 162 8.80 -3.93 11.49
N VAL A 163 8.29 -2.87 12.17
CA VAL A 163 7.90 -1.62 11.49
C VAL A 163 9.09 -0.97 10.80
N GLN A 164 10.26 -0.87 11.46
CA GLN A 164 11.47 -0.30 10.87
C GLN A 164 11.96 -1.12 9.66
N GLU A 165 11.96 -2.45 9.77
CA GLU A 165 12.28 -3.33 8.63
C GLU A 165 11.33 -3.08 7.45
N LEU A 166 10.02 -3.00 7.71
CA LEU A 166 9.03 -2.77 6.68
C LEU A 166 9.16 -1.38 6.04
N GLN A 167 9.47 -0.34 6.82
CA GLN A 167 9.77 0.99 6.29
C GLN A 167 11.01 0.96 5.37
N SER A 168 12.04 0.21 5.73
CA SER A 168 13.21 -0.01 4.90
C SER A 168 12.87 -0.73 3.60
N ASP A 169 12.08 -1.81 3.66
CA ASP A 169 11.61 -2.55 2.49
C ASP A 169 10.80 -1.65 1.54
N ILE A 170 9.90 -0.81 2.08
CA ILE A 170 9.13 0.17 1.33
C ILE A 170 10.04 1.15 0.57
N ARG A 171 11.06 1.71 1.24
CA ARG A 171 12.04 2.59 0.60
C ARG A 171 12.84 1.88 -0.49
N HIS A 172 13.24 0.64 -0.29
CA HIS A 172 13.92 -0.16 -1.31
C HIS A 172 13.03 -0.44 -2.53
N LEU A 173 11.73 -0.66 -2.35
CA LEU A 173 10.78 -0.78 -3.46
C LEU A 173 10.71 0.50 -4.29
N VAL A 174 10.66 1.66 -3.64
CA VAL A 174 10.62 2.95 -4.34
C VAL A 174 11.94 3.22 -5.06
N ALA A 175 13.09 2.93 -4.44
CA ALA A 175 14.39 3.02 -5.09
C ALA A 175 14.49 2.12 -6.34
N SER A 176 13.78 0.98 -6.36
CA SER A 176 13.69 0.11 -7.54
C SER A 176 12.66 0.55 -8.60
N GLY A 177 12.02 1.71 -8.42
CA GLY A 177 11.13 2.32 -9.42
C GLY A 177 9.63 2.19 -9.15
N VAL A 178 9.23 1.57 -8.05
CA VAL A 178 7.82 1.40 -7.67
C VAL A 178 7.32 2.66 -6.95
N SER A 179 6.09 3.09 -7.23
CA SER A 179 5.40 4.12 -6.44
C SER A 179 4.53 3.44 -5.39
N ILE A 180 4.33 4.08 -4.23
CA ILE A 180 3.58 3.46 -3.13
C ILE A 180 2.51 4.43 -2.62
N LEU A 181 1.31 3.91 -2.41
CA LEU A 181 0.25 4.57 -1.65
C LEU A 181 -0.01 3.77 -0.37
N ILE A 182 0.12 4.44 0.78
CA ILE A 182 -0.10 3.82 2.09
C ILE A 182 -1.34 4.42 2.73
N THR A 183 -2.22 3.59 3.28
CA THR A 183 -3.19 4.03 4.29
C THR A 183 -2.78 3.49 5.64
N ASP A 184 -2.85 4.31 6.67
CA ASP A 184 -2.72 3.86 8.05
C ASP A 184 -3.53 4.77 8.99
N HIS A 185 -3.85 4.28 10.17
CA HIS A 185 -4.41 5.07 11.25
C HIS A 185 -3.31 5.65 12.17
N ASN A 186 -2.10 5.06 12.14
CA ASN A 186 -0.93 5.59 12.82
C ASN A 186 -0.24 6.65 11.94
N VAL A 187 -0.60 7.91 12.18
CA VAL A 187 -0.11 9.04 11.41
C VAL A 187 1.41 9.20 11.56
N GLU A 188 1.94 9.09 12.79
CA GLU A 188 3.36 9.29 13.10
C GLU A 188 4.24 8.33 12.29
N ARG A 189 4.05 7.01 12.45
CA ARG A 189 4.83 5.97 11.75
C ARG A 189 4.76 6.10 10.22
N THR A 190 3.63 6.57 9.73
CA THR A 190 3.47 6.75 8.28
C THR A 190 4.20 8.01 7.80
N LEU A 191 4.16 9.10 8.56
CA LEU A 191 4.88 10.33 8.22
C LEU A 191 6.41 10.15 8.17
N GLU A 192 6.97 9.18 8.91
CA GLU A 192 8.40 8.84 8.87
C GLU A 192 8.87 8.28 7.52
N VAL A 193 7.96 7.75 6.70
CA VAL A 193 8.32 7.04 5.47
C VAL A 193 7.80 7.69 4.19
N VAL A 194 6.79 8.58 4.27
CA VAL A 194 6.17 9.16 3.08
C VAL A 194 6.85 10.45 2.62
N ASP A 195 6.83 10.70 1.32
CA ASP A 195 7.27 11.96 0.71
C ASP A 195 6.17 13.03 0.77
N LYS A 196 4.92 12.59 0.66
CA LYS A 196 3.73 13.44 0.72
C LYS A 196 2.61 12.73 1.46
N ALA A 197 1.84 13.47 2.25
CA ALA A 197 0.66 12.96 2.93
C ALA A 197 -0.59 13.76 2.57
N TYR A 198 -1.72 13.07 2.49
CA TYR A 198 -3.07 13.61 2.44
C TYR A 198 -3.80 13.20 3.72
N ILE A 199 -4.18 14.19 4.51
CA ILE A 199 -5.01 13.95 5.70
C ILE A 199 -6.45 14.10 5.29
N ILE A 200 -7.24 13.04 5.45
CA ILE A 200 -8.67 13.08 5.15
C ILE A 200 -9.51 13.00 6.43
N ASP A 201 -10.57 13.77 6.44
CA ASP A 201 -11.58 13.75 7.49
C ASP A 201 -12.96 13.95 6.89
N HIS A 202 -13.96 13.20 7.39
CA HIS A 202 -15.33 13.27 6.90
C HIS A 202 -15.45 13.25 5.36
N GLY A 203 -14.61 12.44 4.70
CA GLY A 203 -14.61 12.26 3.25
C GLY A 203 -14.02 13.43 2.44
N LYS A 204 -13.30 14.36 3.06
CA LYS A 204 -12.64 15.50 2.40
C LYS A 204 -11.15 15.52 2.76
N VAL A 205 -10.34 16.12 1.89
CA VAL A 205 -8.94 16.44 2.22
C VAL A 205 -8.96 17.62 3.21
N LEU A 206 -8.40 17.41 4.38
CA LEU A 206 -8.25 18.39 5.44
C LEU A 206 -6.93 19.16 5.29
N ALA A 207 -5.85 18.44 4.96
CA ALA A 207 -4.53 18.99 4.72
C ALA A 207 -3.76 18.08 3.75
N GLU A 208 -2.81 18.64 3.03
CA GLU A 208 -1.87 17.90 2.20
C GLU A 208 -0.50 18.60 2.20
N GLY A 209 0.56 17.85 2.01
CA GLY A 209 1.91 18.38 1.93
C GLY A 209 2.98 17.35 2.29
N THR A 210 4.21 17.83 2.45
CA THR A 210 5.31 17.02 3.03
C THR A 210 5.01 16.71 4.50
N PRO A 211 5.67 15.70 5.10
CA PRO A 211 5.53 15.41 6.53
C PRO A 211 5.67 16.66 7.41
N ALA A 212 6.71 17.47 7.20
CA ALA A 212 6.92 18.70 7.96
C ALA A 212 5.75 19.70 7.83
N GLN A 213 5.22 19.91 6.61
CA GLN A 213 4.06 20.78 6.38
C GLN A 213 2.80 20.28 7.07
N VAL A 214 2.57 18.97 7.06
CA VAL A 214 1.41 18.33 7.68
C VAL A 214 1.49 18.43 9.21
N ILE A 215 2.66 18.23 9.80
CA ILE A 215 2.89 18.34 11.25
C ILE A 215 2.74 19.78 11.74
N GLN A 216 3.14 20.77 10.96
CA GLN A 216 2.99 22.19 11.29
C GLN A 216 1.54 22.69 11.16
N ASN A 217 0.68 21.94 10.49
CA ASN A 217 -0.72 22.34 10.30
C ASN A 217 -1.50 22.26 11.64
N GLU A 218 -1.97 23.40 12.14
CA GLU A 218 -2.67 23.48 13.42
C GLU A 218 -3.92 22.59 13.50
N ILE A 219 -4.65 22.44 12.40
CA ILE A 219 -5.86 21.61 12.35
C ILE A 219 -5.48 20.14 12.52
N VAL A 220 -4.40 19.71 11.84
CA VAL A 220 -3.88 18.33 11.94
C VAL A 220 -3.36 18.08 13.36
N ARG A 221 -2.58 18.99 13.93
CA ARG A 221 -2.08 18.87 15.31
C ARG A 221 -3.22 18.68 16.30
N LYS A 222 -4.23 19.54 16.26
CA LYS A 222 -5.38 19.45 17.17
C LYS A 222 -6.22 18.19 16.98
N ALA A 223 -6.36 17.72 15.72
CA ALA A 223 -7.23 16.60 15.40
C ALA A 223 -6.55 15.23 15.54
N TYR A 224 -5.24 15.12 15.27
CA TYR A 224 -4.57 13.84 15.08
C TYR A 224 -3.32 13.59 15.93
N LEU A 225 -2.51 14.64 16.22
CA LEU A 225 -1.22 14.48 16.87
C LEU A 225 -1.26 14.78 18.38
N GLY A 226 -2.29 15.46 18.86
CA GLY A 226 -2.38 15.89 20.26
C GLY A 226 -1.33 16.97 20.61
N ASN A 227 -1.30 17.38 21.90
CA ASN A 227 -0.40 18.45 22.38
C ASN A 227 1.04 17.98 22.68
N SER A 228 1.32 16.69 22.58
CA SER A 228 2.61 16.08 22.97
C SER A 228 3.56 15.80 21.80
N PHE A 229 3.13 16.04 20.58
CA PHE A 229 3.98 15.80 19.39
C PHE A 229 4.88 17.02 19.16
N ASN A 230 6.15 16.89 19.55
CA ASN A 230 7.21 17.84 19.19
C ASN A 230 7.84 17.34 17.88
N GLY A 231 7.73 18.15 16.81
CA GLY A 231 8.19 17.81 15.46
C GLY A 231 9.72 17.76 15.28
N ASP A 232 10.50 17.54 16.35
CA ASP A 232 11.97 17.58 16.36
C ASP A 232 12.64 16.44 15.58
N GLU A 233 11.87 15.45 15.09
CA GLU A 233 12.39 14.30 14.32
C GLU A 233 12.33 14.50 12.78
N PHE A 234 11.82 15.65 12.30
CA PHE A 234 11.58 15.90 10.87
C PHE A 234 12.32 17.13 10.31
N ASP A 235 13.31 17.67 11.05
CA ASP A 235 14.20 18.75 10.60
C ASP A 235 15.46 18.21 9.89
#